data_65d95ed44b81ac1c00626e25eb947092
#
_entry.id   65d95ed44b81ac1c00626e25eb947092
#
_cell.length_a   1.000
_cell.length_b   1.000
_cell.length_c   1.000
_cell.angle_alpha   90.00
_cell.angle_beta   90.00
_cell.angle_gamma   90.00
#
_symmetry.space_group_name_H-M   'P 1'
#
loop_
_entity.id
_entity.type
_entity.pdbx_description
1 polymer ?
#
loop_
_entity_poly.entity_id
_entity_poly.type
_entity_poly.pdbx_seq_one_letter_code
_entity_poly.pdbx_strand_id
1 'polypeptide(L)'
;MINFDDAVKKANEYLSNTDIPVAITSQGRFSEGWFFCFQSKEYLDTGAVSALLAGNAPFIVDKDTGEIHVFGTALPLQEYLQDYEEKKNGLS
;
A
#
# COMPACT_ATOMS: atom_id res chain seq x y z
N MET A 1 -8.04 -10.62 -14.26
CA MET A 1 -7.63 -10.73 -12.84
C MET A 1 -6.12 -10.94 -12.77
N ILE A 2 -5.45 -10.24 -11.88
CA ILE A 2 -4.00 -10.41 -11.69
C ILE A 2 -3.75 -11.33 -10.50
N ASN A 3 -2.52 -11.88 -10.42
CA ASN A 3 -2.11 -12.70 -9.28
C ASN A 3 -1.23 -11.90 -8.31
N PHE A 4 -0.81 -12.55 -7.22
CA PHE A 4 0.01 -11.89 -6.20
C PHE A 4 1.36 -11.41 -6.77
N ASP A 5 2.00 -12.20 -7.61
CA ASP A 5 3.28 -11.82 -8.21
C ASP A 5 3.15 -10.55 -9.05
N ASP A 6 2.06 -10.43 -9.81
CA ASP A 6 1.77 -9.22 -10.57
C ASP A 6 1.53 -8.03 -9.65
N ALA A 7 0.83 -8.25 -8.54
CA ALA A 7 0.57 -7.19 -7.57
C ALA A 7 1.87 -6.69 -6.94
N VAL A 8 2.79 -7.60 -6.60
CA VAL A 8 4.10 -7.22 -6.04
C VAL A 8 4.90 -6.40 -7.05
N LYS A 9 4.88 -6.80 -8.32
CA LYS A 9 5.56 -6.02 -9.37
C LYS A 9 5.01 -4.61 -9.47
N LYS A 10 3.69 -4.47 -9.46
CA LYS A 10 3.03 -3.17 -9.52
C LYS A 10 3.35 -2.32 -8.29
N ALA A 11 3.38 -2.93 -7.11
CA ALA A 11 3.74 -2.25 -5.88
C ALA A 11 5.18 -1.73 -5.95
N ASN A 12 6.12 -2.57 -6.41
CA ASN A 12 7.51 -2.16 -6.55
C ASN A 12 7.70 -1.05 -7.60
N GLU A 13 6.97 -1.11 -8.71
CA GLU A 13 7.00 -0.04 -9.71
C GLU A 13 6.50 1.28 -9.12
N TYR A 14 5.42 1.23 -8.36
CA TYR A 14 4.89 2.41 -7.68
C TYR A 14 5.94 3.01 -6.73
N LEU A 15 6.57 2.15 -5.93
CA LEU A 15 7.55 2.59 -4.93
C LEU A 15 8.87 3.05 -5.57
N SER A 16 9.18 2.62 -6.79
CA SER A 16 10.40 3.04 -7.49
C SER A 16 10.36 4.51 -7.91
N ASN A 17 9.18 5.13 -7.91
CA ASN A 17 9.00 6.53 -8.27
C ASN A 17 9.12 7.48 -7.07
N THR A 18 9.46 6.98 -5.89
CA THR A 18 9.66 7.82 -4.71
C THR A 18 11.05 8.49 -4.78
N ASP A 19 11.16 9.67 -4.15
CA ASP A 19 12.41 10.44 -4.14
C ASP A 19 13.50 9.80 -3.31
N ILE A 20 13.14 8.95 -2.36
CA ILE A 20 14.09 8.26 -1.48
C ILE A 20 13.85 6.76 -1.51
N PRO A 21 14.88 5.94 -1.22
CA PRO A 21 14.70 4.49 -1.17
C PRO A 21 13.71 4.10 -0.08
N VAL A 22 12.77 3.23 -0.43
CA VAL A 22 11.77 2.70 0.50
C VAL A 22 11.70 1.19 0.39
N ALA A 23 11.16 0.54 1.42
CA ALA A 23 10.95 -0.90 1.43
C ALA A 23 9.56 -1.21 1.97
N ILE A 24 8.97 -2.29 1.46
CA ILE A 24 7.69 -2.79 1.95
C ILE A 24 7.90 -3.36 3.35
N THR A 25 7.14 -2.89 4.31
CA THR A 25 7.24 -3.33 5.70
C THR A 25 6.14 -4.32 6.08
N SER A 26 5.02 -4.29 5.38
CA SER A 26 3.90 -5.18 5.64
C SER A 26 3.09 -5.34 4.38
N GLN A 27 2.55 -6.53 4.18
CA GLN A 27 1.69 -6.81 3.04
C GLN A 27 0.71 -7.90 3.43
N GLY A 28 -0.45 -7.91 2.77
CA GLY A 28 -1.46 -8.91 3.04
C GLY A 28 -2.54 -8.90 1.97
N ARG A 29 -3.43 -9.87 2.07
CA ARG A 29 -4.55 -10.02 1.14
C ARG A 29 -5.85 -9.56 1.80
N PHE A 30 -6.73 -8.98 1.00
CA PHE A 30 -8.11 -8.72 1.39
C PHE A 30 -9.03 -9.11 0.22
N SER A 31 -10.34 -8.96 0.37
CA SER A 31 -11.30 -9.48 -0.60
C SER A 31 -11.13 -8.95 -2.02
N GLU A 32 -10.65 -7.71 -2.18
CA GLU A 32 -10.56 -7.06 -3.49
C GLU A 32 -9.14 -6.96 -4.04
N GLY A 33 -8.16 -7.55 -3.36
CA GLY A 33 -6.78 -7.53 -3.82
C GLY A 33 -5.77 -7.68 -2.68
N TRP A 34 -4.72 -6.86 -2.74
CA TRP A 34 -3.63 -6.91 -1.77
C TRP A 34 -3.29 -5.51 -1.29
N PHE A 35 -2.93 -5.40 0.00
CA PHE A 35 -2.48 -4.13 0.58
C PHE A 35 -0.99 -4.17 0.88
N PHE A 36 -0.38 -2.99 0.88
CA PHE A 36 1.06 -2.83 1.11
C PHE A 36 1.29 -1.61 1.98
N CYS A 37 2.19 -1.76 2.95
CA CYS A 37 2.70 -0.66 3.76
C CYS A 37 4.20 -0.56 3.52
N PHE A 38 4.77 0.64 3.64
CA PHE A 38 6.18 0.86 3.32
C PHE A 38 6.79 1.93 4.25
N GLN A 39 8.12 1.95 4.28
CA GLN A 39 8.87 2.93 5.06
C GLN A 39 10.23 3.19 4.41
N SER A 40 10.86 4.30 4.76
CA SER A 40 12.20 4.64 4.32
C SER A 40 13.21 3.55 4.69
N LYS A 41 14.08 3.16 3.76
CA LYS A 41 15.13 2.19 4.03
C LYS A 41 16.11 2.73 5.07
N GLU A 42 16.43 4.03 5.02
CA GLU A 42 17.33 4.65 5.99
C GLU A 42 16.74 4.54 7.39
N TYR A 43 15.45 4.81 7.57
CA TYR A 43 14.80 4.66 8.87
C TYR A 43 14.87 3.22 9.36
N LEU A 44 14.60 2.25 8.47
CA LEU A 44 14.63 0.83 8.83
C LEU A 44 16.04 0.35 9.23
N ASP A 45 17.06 0.89 8.58
CA ASP A 45 18.44 0.49 8.83
C ASP A 45 19.04 1.16 10.06
N THR A 46 18.72 2.44 10.28
CA THR A 46 19.41 3.26 11.30
C THR A 46 18.50 3.68 12.45
N GLY A 47 17.18 3.62 12.28
CA GLY A 47 16.22 4.15 13.25
C GLY A 47 16.22 5.66 13.35
N ALA A 48 16.84 6.36 12.38
CA ALA A 48 16.93 7.83 12.41
C ALA A 48 15.54 8.44 12.20
N VAL A 49 15.04 9.15 13.22
CA VAL A 49 13.71 9.76 13.18
C VAL A 49 13.58 10.74 12.02
N SER A 50 14.66 11.40 11.65
CA SER A 50 14.69 12.33 10.53
C SER A 50 14.42 11.65 9.18
N ALA A 51 14.65 10.33 9.09
CA ALA A 51 14.38 9.55 7.88
C ALA A 51 12.99 8.92 7.88
N LEU A 52 12.23 9.04 8.97
CA LEU A 52 10.89 8.49 9.07
C LEU A 52 9.96 9.23 8.12
N LEU A 53 9.30 8.47 7.23
CA LEU A 53 8.34 9.06 6.31
C LEU A 53 7.07 9.45 7.04
N ALA A 54 6.79 10.75 7.08
CA ALA A 54 5.49 11.25 7.52
C ALA A 54 4.54 11.12 6.33
N GLY A 55 3.37 10.53 6.56
CA GLY A 55 2.38 10.40 5.50
C GLY A 55 2.67 9.28 4.48
N ASN A 56 3.40 8.25 4.89
CA ASN A 56 3.61 7.05 4.09
C ASN A 56 2.34 6.18 4.06
N ALA A 57 1.29 6.73 3.46
CA ALA A 57 -0.03 6.10 3.43
C ALA A 57 0.03 4.73 2.78
N PRO A 58 -0.68 3.72 3.35
CA PRO A 58 -0.76 2.42 2.72
C PRO A 58 -1.50 2.50 1.39
N PHE A 59 -1.23 1.54 0.52
CA PHE A 59 -1.92 1.46 -0.76
C PHE A 59 -2.33 0.02 -1.03
N ILE A 60 -3.25 -0.14 -1.99
CA ILE A 60 -3.68 -1.47 -2.42
C ILE A 60 -3.45 -1.62 -3.92
N VAL A 61 -3.38 -2.88 -4.36
CA VAL A 61 -3.46 -3.23 -5.78
C VAL A 61 -4.74 -4.05 -5.96
N ASP A 62 -5.64 -3.55 -6.80
CA ASP A 62 -6.92 -4.21 -7.06
C ASP A 62 -6.69 -5.46 -7.90
N LYS A 63 -7.28 -6.58 -7.50
CA LYS A 63 -7.08 -7.87 -8.16
C LYS A 63 -7.71 -7.94 -9.54
N ASP A 64 -8.77 -7.18 -9.79
CA ASP A 64 -9.50 -7.23 -11.04
C ASP A 64 -8.93 -6.28 -12.10
N THR A 65 -8.50 -5.10 -11.69
CA THR A 65 -8.03 -4.05 -12.59
C THR A 65 -6.53 -3.88 -12.60
N GLY A 66 -5.85 -4.29 -11.52
CA GLY A 66 -4.44 -4.02 -11.32
C GLY A 66 -4.13 -2.57 -10.97
N GLU A 67 -5.15 -1.77 -10.69
CA GLU A 67 -4.95 -0.38 -10.33
C GLU A 67 -4.45 -0.23 -8.91
N ILE A 68 -3.63 0.79 -8.69
CA ILE A 68 -3.14 1.15 -7.35
C ILE A 68 -4.03 2.26 -6.80
N HIS A 69 -4.51 2.06 -5.57
CA HIS A 69 -5.30 3.06 -4.85
C HIS A 69 -4.58 3.38 -3.54
N VAL A 70 -4.25 4.64 -3.36
CA VAL A 70 -3.54 5.10 -2.16
C VAL A 70 -4.55 5.54 -1.12
N PHE A 71 -4.39 5.03 0.11
CA PHE A 71 -5.24 5.40 1.23
C PHE A 71 -4.64 6.59 1.98
N GLY A 72 -5.34 7.03 3.02
CA GLY A 72 -4.85 8.09 3.88
C GLY A 72 -4.17 7.53 5.13
N THR A 73 -3.86 8.42 6.06
CA THR A 73 -3.24 8.07 7.35
C THR A 73 -4.15 8.41 8.54
N ALA A 74 -5.37 8.87 8.27
CA ALA A 74 -6.30 9.32 9.31
C ALA A 74 -7.04 8.17 10.00
N LEU A 75 -7.19 7.03 9.32
CA LEU A 75 -7.94 5.88 9.82
C LEU A 75 -7.05 4.63 9.86
N PRO A 76 -7.41 3.62 10.67
CA PRO A 76 -6.74 2.32 10.59
C PRO A 76 -6.90 1.69 9.22
N LEU A 77 -5.90 0.92 8.81
CA LEU A 77 -5.90 0.28 7.49
C LEU A 77 -7.17 -0.53 7.24
N GLN A 78 -7.66 -1.27 8.22
CA GLN A 78 -8.84 -2.10 8.04
C GLN A 78 -10.09 -1.30 7.67
N GLU A 79 -10.22 -0.08 8.18
CA GLU A 79 -11.35 0.77 7.82
C GLU A 79 -11.27 1.22 6.36
N TYR A 80 -10.06 1.53 5.88
CA TYR A 80 -9.88 1.86 4.47
C TYR A 80 -10.18 0.67 3.56
N LEU A 81 -9.76 -0.52 3.96
CA LEU A 81 -10.02 -1.74 3.19
C LEU A 81 -11.52 -2.02 3.11
N GLN A 82 -12.22 -1.89 4.24
CA GLN A 82 -13.66 -2.10 4.29
C GLN A 82 -14.40 -1.07 3.43
N ASP A 83 -14.01 0.18 3.52
CA ASP A 83 -14.60 1.26 2.71
C ASP A 83 -14.41 0.99 1.22
N TYR A 84 -13.23 0.56 0.82
CA TYR A 84 -12.93 0.20 -0.56
C TYR A 84 -13.83 -0.95 -1.04
N GLU A 85 -13.97 -1.99 -0.24
CA GLU A 85 -14.83 -3.13 -0.55
C GLU A 85 -16.28 -2.69 -0.76
N GLU A 86 -16.80 -1.86 0.13
CA GLU A 86 -18.16 -1.38 0.07
C GLU A 86 -18.41 -0.54 -1.20
N LYS A 87 -17.51 0.37 -1.50
CA LYS A 87 -17.63 1.23 -2.67
C LYS A 87 -17.55 0.43 -3.97
N LYS A 88 -16.61 -0.52 -4.02
CA LYS A 88 -16.44 -1.36 -5.21
C LYS A 88 -17.66 -2.23 -5.47
N ASN A 89 -18.30 -2.72 -4.41
CA ASN A 89 -19.47 -3.58 -4.51
C ASN A 89 -20.79 -2.81 -4.57
N GLY A 90 -20.73 -1.47 -4.57
CA GLY A 90 -21.92 -0.64 -4.67
C GLY A 90 -22.74 -0.57 -3.39
N LEU A 91 -22.12 -0.81 -2.23
CA LEU A 91 -22.80 -0.82 -0.93
C LEU A 91 -22.68 0.50 -0.17
N SER A 92 -22.04 1.47 -0.74
CA SER A 92 -21.83 2.76 -0.09
C SER A 92 -23.07 3.61 0.01
#